data_98e49ce25bfe30c3decb870dc3cc0328
#
_entry.id   98e49ce25bfe30c3decb870dc3cc0328
#
_cell.length_a   1.000
_cell.length_b   1.000
_cell.length_c   1.000
_cell.angle_alpha   90.00
_cell.angle_beta   90.00
_cell.angle_gamma   90.00
#
_symmetry.space_group_name_H-M   'P 1'
#
loop_
_entity.id
_entity.type
_entity.pdbx_description
1 polymer ?
#
loop_
_entity_poly.entity_id
_entity_poly.type
_entity_poly.pdbx_seq_one_letter_code
_entity_poly.pdbx_strand_id
1 'polypeptide(L)'
;MSRVPYVPGFARVDAQGPSPKAVGKALRERLPRAEQAALSTAAGRPDAVAAVEASNAGRLPELTPIRVGRMVASPFAFLRGSAGLMAYDLTADPVTGIGAQICGDAHAANFGLYGDARGGLVIDLNDFDETLYGPWEWDVKRLATSMVLAGRETGASEDDCRRAAQDAAGAYRRTMRLLAKLPVTEAWNAIADEELVSHTDARDLLGTLERVAEKARKNTSARFAAKATEQTADGGCRFVDAQPVLRRVPDEEAAAVASSLSGYLDTLPEDRLPLLARYAVHDVAFRVVGTGSVGLRSYVVLLLDHRGEPLVLQVKEARGSVLAPYVEKAGFPMPPVIHEGRRVVLGQRRMQVVSDILLGWTTVPDTASPGSGGEISGTARRDGLPFQVRQFRNRKGSVDPAQLSDDQLDDYARMTGALLARAHAHSADPRLVAGYCGKNEELDEAMSKFAVAYADRTEADHAALATAVKSGRIAAEMGV
;
A
#
# COMPACT_ATOMS: atom_id res chain seq x y z
N MET A 1 22.88 -35.82 12.32
CA MET A 1 21.47 -36.10 12.00
C MET A 1 20.60 -35.49 13.09
N SER A 2 19.50 -34.86 12.75
CA SER A 2 18.57 -34.28 13.76
C SER A 2 17.96 -35.43 14.59
N ARG A 3 17.93 -35.28 15.91
CA ARG A 3 17.34 -36.25 16.85
C ARG A 3 15.81 -36.35 16.72
N VAL A 4 15.19 -35.34 16.13
CA VAL A 4 13.75 -35.22 15.98
C VAL A 4 13.36 -35.25 14.50
N PRO A 5 12.17 -35.75 14.12
CA PRO A 5 11.72 -35.77 12.74
C PRO A 5 11.45 -34.34 12.24
N TYR A 6 11.52 -34.19 10.92
CA TYR A 6 11.09 -32.91 10.28
C TYR A 6 9.58 -32.70 10.49
N VAL A 7 9.22 -31.49 10.88
CA VAL A 7 7.83 -31.07 11.04
C VAL A 7 7.45 -30.17 9.85
N PRO A 8 6.43 -30.53 9.05
CA PRO A 8 5.96 -29.68 7.95
C PRO A 8 5.61 -28.26 8.43
N GLY A 9 5.99 -27.26 7.66
CA GLY A 9 5.80 -25.84 8.02
C GLY A 9 7.05 -25.21 8.67
N PHE A 10 7.98 -26.00 9.19
CA PHE A 10 9.27 -25.48 9.67
C PHE A 10 10.36 -25.62 8.59
N ALA A 11 11.41 -24.81 8.70
CA ALA A 11 12.56 -24.91 7.81
C ALA A 11 13.30 -26.26 8.06
N ARG A 12 13.80 -26.86 6.99
CA ARG A 12 14.76 -27.98 7.12
C ARG A 12 16.12 -27.44 7.49
N VAL A 13 16.76 -28.07 8.46
CA VAL A 13 18.18 -27.81 8.75
C VAL A 13 19.00 -28.53 7.70
N ASP A 14 19.42 -27.85 6.67
CA ASP A 14 20.45 -28.36 5.76
C ASP A 14 21.83 -27.91 6.28
N ALA A 15 22.46 -28.80 7.06
CA ALA A 15 23.78 -28.52 7.64
C ALA A 15 24.91 -28.51 6.59
N GLN A 16 24.63 -28.88 5.34
CA GLN A 16 25.63 -29.00 4.27
C GLN A 16 25.40 -28.03 3.10
N GLY A 17 24.26 -27.36 3.04
CA GLY A 17 23.93 -26.38 2.01
C GLY A 17 24.63 -25.02 2.20
N PRO A 18 24.74 -24.22 1.12
CA PRO A 18 25.28 -22.86 1.23
C PRO A 18 24.38 -22.00 2.12
N SER A 19 24.99 -21.09 2.90
CA SER A 19 24.22 -20.17 3.73
C SER A 19 23.34 -19.25 2.85
N PRO A 20 22.17 -18.78 3.36
CA PRO A 20 21.31 -17.84 2.61
C PRO A 20 22.09 -16.63 2.05
N LYS A 21 23.04 -16.11 2.82
CA LYS A 21 23.93 -15.03 2.38
C LYS A 21 24.82 -15.42 1.20
N ALA A 22 25.35 -16.65 1.20
CA ALA A 22 26.17 -17.15 0.09
C ALA A 22 25.30 -17.35 -1.16
N VAL A 23 24.07 -17.86 -1.03
CA VAL A 23 23.11 -17.98 -2.12
C VAL A 23 22.80 -16.59 -2.71
N GLY A 24 22.46 -15.61 -1.87
CA GLY A 24 22.21 -14.24 -2.33
C GLY A 24 23.41 -13.62 -3.05
N LYS A 25 24.63 -13.90 -2.58
CA LYS A 25 25.85 -13.45 -3.25
C LYS A 25 26.03 -14.09 -4.63
N ALA A 26 25.75 -15.38 -4.77
CA ALA A 26 25.86 -16.09 -6.04
C ALA A 26 24.85 -15.60 -7.09
N LEU A 27 23.70 -15.09 -6.69
CA LEU A 27 22.72 -14.50 -7.63
C LEU A 27 23.28 -13.32 -8.44
N ARG A 28 24.34 -12.64 -7.96
CA ARG A 28 25.03 -11.55 -8.69
C ARG A 28 25.74 -12.04 -9.96
N GLU A 29 26.08 -13.32 -10.06
CA GLU A 29 26.65 -13.90 -11.26
C GLU A 29 25.62 -13.98 -12.39
N ARG A 30 24.36 -14.23 -12.02
CA ARG A 30 23.23 -14.27 -12.96
C ARG A 30 22.66 -12.89 -13.25
N LEU A 31 22.54 -12.04 -12.24
CA LEU A 31 22.04 -10.68 -12.32
C LEU A 31 22.98 -9.76 -11.54
N PRO A 32 24.02 -9.18 -12.17
CA PRO A 32 24.85 -8.15 -11.56
C PRO A 32 24.02 -7.00 -11.04
N ARG A 33 24.42 -6.43 -9.92
CA ARG A 33 23.65 -5.34 -9.28
C ARG A 33 23.50 -4.11 -10.18
N ALA A 34 24.51 -3.82 -11.01
CA ALA A 34 24.44 -2.75 -12.00
C ALA A 34 23.30 -2.93 -13.03
N GLU A 35 22.92 -4.18 -13.32
CA GLU A 35 21.81 -4.51 -14.22
C GLU A 35 20.43 -4.09 -13.65
N GLN A 36 20.34 -3.80 -12.35
CA GLN A 36 19.12 -3.24 -11.76
C GLN A 36 18.78 -1.85 -12.30
N ALA A 37 19.74 -1.17 -12.94
CA ALA A 37 19.53 0.09 -13.65
C ALA A 37 18.77 -0.09 -14.99
N ALA A 38 18.62 -1.32 -15.47
CA ALA A 38 17.98 -1.59 -16.75
C ALA A 38 16.52 -1.10 -16.74
N LEU A 39 16.15 -0.43 -17.83
CA LEU A 39 14.80 -0.04 -18.15
C LEU A 39 14.52 -0.39 -19.61
N SER A 40 14.13 -1.63 -19.83
CA SER A 40 13.79 -2.13 -21.16
C SER A 40 12.39 -1.65 -21.59
N THR A 41 12.13 -1.64 -22.87
CA THR A 41 10.79 -1.40 -23.38
C THR A 41 10.09 -2.74 -23.57
N ALA A 42 9.06 -2.98 -22.78
CA ALA A 42 8.27 -4.20 -22.91
C ALA A 42 7.53 -4.24 -24.26
N ALA A 43 7.62 -5.37 -24.96
CA ALA A 43 6.94 -5.55 -26.25
C ALA A 43 5.41 -5.43 -26.06
N GLY A 44 4.76 -4.63 -26.93
CA GLY A 44 3.32 -4.41 -26.84
C GLY A 44 2.89 -3.55 -25.64
N ARG A 45 3.78 -2.71 -25.12
CA ARG A 45 3.45 -1.74 -24.05
C ARG A 45 2.22 -0.91 -24.45
N PRO A 46 1.13 -0.92 -23.67
CA PRO A 46 -0.02 -0.07 -23.93
C PRO A 46 0.38 1.41 -23.83
N ASP A 47 -0.28 2.28 -24.59
CA ASP A 47 -0.17 3.71 -24.33
C ASP A 47 -0.76 4.05 -22.97
N ALA A 48 -0.29 5.15 -22.36
CA ALA A 48 -0.66 5.52 -20.99
C ALA A 48 -2.17 5.73 -20.82
N VAL A 49 -2.85 6.28 -21.85
CA VAL A 49 -4.29 6.54 -21.80
C VAL A 49 -5.06 5.23 -21.83
N ALA A 50 -4.70 4.31 -22.73
CA ALA A 50 -5.31 2.97 -22.79
C ALA A 50 -5.09 2.19 -21.49
N ALA A 51 -3.92 2.32 -20.86
CA ALA A 51 -3.65 1.71 -19.55
C ALA A 51 -4.54 2.29 -18.43
N VAL A 52 -4.76 3.61 -18.42
CA VAL A 52 -5.68 4.27 -17.48
C VAL A 52 -7.12 3.83 -17.74
N GLU A 53 -7.58 3.80 -18.99
CA GLU A 53 -8.91 3.34 -19.37
C GLU A 53 -9.13 1.88 -18.92
N ALA A 54 -8.18 0.99 -19.21
CA ALA A 54 -8.23 -0.41 -18.75
C ALA A 54 -8.29 -0.53 -17.22
N SER A 55 -7.55 0.29 -16.49
CA SER A 55 -7.55 0.31 -15.02
C SER A 55 -8.86 0.83 -14.42
N ASN A 56 -9.68 1.51 -15.21
CA ASN A 56 -11.02 1.96 -14.80
C ASN A 56 -12.10 0.88 -14.96
N ALA A 57 -11.82 -0.21 -15.67
CA ALA A 57 -12.78 -1.29 -15.87
C ALA A 57 -13.32 -1.83 -14.53
N GLY A 58 -14.67 -1.93 -14.43
CA GLY A 58 -15.36 -2.40 -13.23
C GLY A 58 -15.36 -1.43 -12.03
N ARG A 59 -14.86 -0.20 -12.19
CA ARG A 59 -15.06 0.88 -11.21
C ARG A 59 -16.44 1.52 -11.41
N LEU A 60 -16.91 2.25 -10.41
CA LEU A 60 -18.12 3.06 -10.50
C LEU A 60 -17.91 4.16 -11.55
N PRO A 61 -18.69 4.16 -12.66
CA PRO A 61 -18.43 5.03 -13.80
C PRO A 61 -18.45 6.52 -13.45
N GLU A 62 -19.35 6.92 -12.53
CA GLU A 62 -19.51 8.30 -12.07
C GLU A 62 -18.29 8.83 -11.28
N LEU A 63 -17.44 7.95 -10.76
CA LEU A 63 -16.24 8.32 -10.02
C LEU A 63 -14.96 8.23 -10.85
N THR A 64 -15.00 7.64 -12.05
CA THR A 64 -13.80 7.53 -12.89
C THR A 64 -13.26 8.89 -13.35
N PRO A 65 -14.08 9.92 -13.67
CA PRO A 65 -13.56 11.25 -13.99
C PRO A 65 -12.78 11.88 -12.84
N ILE A 66 -13.23 11.69 -11.58
CA ILE A 66 -12.52 12.19 -10.38
C ILE A 66 -11.15 11.49 -10.27
N ARG A 67 -11.09 10.18 -10.51
CA ARG A 67 -9.82 9.42 -10.50
C ARG A 67 -8.85 9.96 -11.54
N VAL A 68 -9.32 10.15 -12.78
CA VAL A 68 -8.50 10.70 -13.86
C VAL A 68 -8.04 12.12 -13.54
N GLY A 69 -8.94 12.97 -12.99
CA GLY A 69 -8.61 14.31 -12.53
C GLY A 69 -7.50 14.32 -11.47
N ARG A 70 -7.53 13.36 -10.52
CA ARG A 70 -6.45 13.21 -9.53
C ARG A 70 -5.15 12.70 -10.15
N MET A 71 -5.20 11.81 -11.15
CA MET A 71 -4.00 11.29 -11.81
C MET A 71 -3.32 12.34 -12.70
N VAL A 72 -4.09 13.22 -13.34
CA VAL A 72 -3.56 14.24 -14.23
C VAL A 72 -3.00 15.46 -13.49
N ALA A 73 -3.18 15.54 -12.18
CA ALA A 73 -2.73 16.66 -11.37
C ALA A 73 -1.19 16.85 -11.40
N SER A 74 -0.43 15.78 -11.41
CA SER A 74 1.04 15.81 -11.52
C SER A 74 1.60 14.45 -11.95
N PRO A 75 2.87 14.39 -12.42
CA PRO A 75 3.55 13.11 -12.70
C PRO A 75 3.62 12.18 -11.49
N PHE A 76 3.85 12.71 -10.28
CA PHE A 76 3.83 11.93 -9.05
C PHE A 76 2.43 11.36 -8.77
N ALA A 77 1.37 12.16 -8.98
CA ALA A 77 -0.01 11.70 -8.85
C ALA A 77 -0.38 10.64 -9.91
N PHE A 78 0.16 10.76 -11.14
CA PHE A 78 0.02 9.75 -12.19
C PHE A 78 0.67 8.43 -11.78
N LEU A 79 1.92 8.47 -11.28
CA LEU A 79 2.61 7.27 -10.78
C LEU A 79 1.73 6.52 -9.76
N ARG A 80 1.15 7.22 -8.78
CA ARG A 80 0.28 6.64 -7.75
C ARG A 80 -0.96 5.93 -8.29
N GLY A 81 -1.43 6.27 -9.48
CA GLY A 81 -2.58 5.65 -10.13
C GLY A 81 -2.21 4.56 -11.14
N SER A 82 -0.91 4.36 -11.44
CA SER A 82 -0.42 3.55 -12.56
C SER A 82 0.48 2.37 -12.15
N ALA A 83 0.23 1.77 -10.97
CA ALA A 83 1.00 0.62 -10.47
C ALA A 83 1.05 -0.55 -11.46
N GLY A 84 -0.07 -0.87 -12.12
CA GLY A 84 -0.14 -1.92 -13.13
C GLY A 84 0.69 -1.63 -14.38
N LEU A 85 0.78 -0.36 -14.82
CA LEU A 85 1.61 0.01 -15.97
C LEU A 85 3.10 -0.16 -15.64
N MET A 86 3.53 0.26 -14.44
CA MET A 86 4.91 0.01 -13.99
C MET A 86 5.21 -1.48 -13.87
N ALA A 87 4.29 -2.27 -13.31
CA ALA A 87 4.47 -3.72 -13.23
C ALA A 87 4.57 -4.36 -14.62
N TYR A 88 3.79 -3.88 -15.59
CA TYR A 88 3.92 -4.30 -16.99
C TYR A 88 5.35 -4.02 -17.52
N ASP A 89 5.84 -2.80 -17.36
CA ASP A 89 7.16 -2.40 -17.81
C ASP A 89 8.27 -3.25 -17.17
N LEU A 90 8.17 -3.49 -15.87
CA LEU A 90 9.15 -4.29 -15.10
C LEU A 90 9.21 -5.77 -15.53
N THR A 91 8.24 -6.28 -16.28
CA THR A 91 8.32 -7.65 -16.84
C THR A 91 9.37 -7.80 -17.94
N ALA A 92 9.84 -6.70 -18.53
CA ALA A 92 10.88 -6.72 -19.55
C ALA A 92 12.29 -6.80 -18.96
N ASP A 93 12.44 -6.51 -17.68
CA ASP A 93 13.73 -6.50 -16.98
C ASP A 93 13.90 -7.77 -16.13
N PRO A 94 15.15 -8.24 -15.96
CA PRO A 94 15.40 -9.43 -15.16
C PRO A 94 15.17 -9.18 -13.66
N VAL A 95 14.73 -10.22 -12.96
CA VAL A 95 14.57 -10.22 -11.52
C VAL A 95 15.52 -11.20 -10.84
N THR A 96 15.87 -10.95 -9.57
CA THR A 96 16.78 -11.83 -8.79
C THR A 96 16.19 -13.21 -8.55
N GLY A 97 14.86 -13.33 -8.55
CA GLY A 97 14.13 -14.52 -8.13
C GLY A 97 13.96 -14.61 -6.60
N ILE A 98 14.40 -13.59 -5.85
CA ILE A 98 14.09 -13.48 -4.43
C ILE A 98 12.69 -12.92 -4.30
N GLY A 99 11.79 -13.65 -3.66
CA GLY A 99 10.42 -13.21 -3.39
C GLY A 99 10.28 -12.63 -1.99
N ALA A 100 9.39 -11.64 -1.90
CA ALA A 100 8.90 -11.08 -0.65
C ALA A 100 7.38 -10.85 -0.71
N GLN A 101 6.72 -10.70 0.41
CA GLN A 101 5.44 -10.01 0.43
C GLN A 101 5.72 -8.56 0.08
N ILE A 102 5.32 -8.13 -1.13
CA ILE A 102 5.48 -6.74 -1.56
C ILE A 102 4.20 -5.95 -1.31
N CYS A 103 4.35 -4.65 -1.12
CA CYS A 103 3.24 -3.71 -1.06
C CYS A 103 2.55 -3.58 -2.42
N GLY A 104 3.35 -3.67 -3.50
CA GLY A 104 2.92 -3.55 -4.89
C GLY A 104 2.70 -2.11 -5.34
N ASP A 105 2.47 -1.19 -4.41
CA ASP A 105 2.34 0.24 -4.64
C ASP A 105 3.16 1.05 -3.61
N ALA A 106 4.43 0.68 -3.41
CA ALA A 106 5.34 1.28 -2.45
C ALA A 106 5.87 2.65 -2.92
N HIS A 107 5.00 3.63 -3.12
CA HIS A 107 5.40 5.01 -3.43
C HIS A 107 5.55 5.86 -2.15
N ALA A 108 6.27 6.99 -2.24
CA ALA A 108 6.58 7.87 -1.11
C ALA A 108 5.36 8.29 -0.26
N ALA A 109 4.21 8.56 -0.86
CA ALA A 109 3.00 8.93 -0.12
C ALA A 109 2.25 7.73 0.53
N ASN A 110 2.78 6.50 0.40
CA ASN A 110 2.20 5.31 1.03
C ASN A 110 2.77 5.01 2.42
N PHE A 111 3.53 5.91 2.98
CA PHE A 111 4.04 5.81 4.35
C PHE A 111 3.35 6.85 5.23
N GLY A 112 3.05 6.50 6.47
CA GLY A 112 2.41 7.44 7.39
C GLY A 112 2.17 6.88 8.78
N LEU A 113 1.64 7.74 9.63
CA LEU A 113 1.35 7.45 11.02
C LEU A 113 -0.03 6.83 11.19
N TYR A 114 -0.13 5.92 12.14
CA TYR A 114 -1.41 5.39 12.65
C TYR A 114 -1.27 4.97 14.11
N GLY A 115 -2.40 4.79 14.80
CA GLY A 115 -2.43 4.39 16.21
C GLY A 115 -2.20 2.88 16.37
N ASP A 116 -1.36 2.51 17.32
CA ASP A 116 -1.21 1.13 17.78
C ASP A 116 -2.27 0.76 18.84
N ALA A 117 -2.28 -0.50 19.26
CA ALA A 117 -3.20 -1.02 20.29
C ALA A 117 -3.02 -0.39 21.67
N ARG A 118 -1.87 0.25 21.94
CA ARG A 118 -1.55 0.92 23.21
C ARG A 118 -1.87 2.42 23.19
N GLY A 119 -2.32 2.93 22.02
CA GLY A 119 -2.57 4.35 21.83
C GLY A 119 -1.33 5.16 21.44
N GLY A 120 -0.19 4.51 21.20
CA GLY A 120 0.99 5.09 20.59
C GLY A 120 0.79 5.40 19.11
N LEU A 121 1.75 6.10 18.51
CA LEU A 121 1.81 6.32 17.06
C LEU A 121 2.95 5.48 16.48
N VAL A 122 2.67 4.82 15.35
CA VAL A 122 3.63 4.06 14.57
C VAL A 122 3.68 4.65 13.17
N ILE A 123 4.87 4.76 12.58
CA ILE A 123 5.06 5.10 11.17
C ILE A 123 5.33 3.83 10.37
N ASP A 124 4.56 3.59 9.32
CA ASP A 124 4.69 2.40 8.47
C ASP A 124 3.94 2.58 7.14
N LEU A 125 3.95 1.53 6.30
CA LEU A 125 3.13 1.43 5.10
C LEU A 125 1.63 1.47 5.46
N ASN A 126 0.83 2.13 4.63
CA ASN A 126 -0.57 2.44 4.92
C ASN A 126 -1.60 1.83 3.97
N ASP A 127 -1.23 1.53 2.73
CA ASP A 127 -2.13 0.99 1.71
C ASP A 127 -1.56 -0.29 1.13
N PHE A 128 -2.38 -1.34 1.12
CA PHE A 128 -2.01 -2.69 0.75
C PHE A 128 -2.95 -3.28 -0.31
N ASP A 129 -3.68 -2.44 -1.05
CA ASP A 129 -4.63 -2.92 -2.07
C ASP A 129 -3.96 -3.81 -3.12
N GLU A 130 -2.70 -3.51 -3.45
CA GLU A 130 -1.93 -4.21 -4.47
C GLU A 130 -0.98 -5.29 -3.91
N THR A 131 -0.98 -5.52 -2.59
CA THR A 131 -0.02 -6.43 -1.95
C THR A 131 -0.16 -7.87 -2.44
N LEU A 132 0.98 -8.52 -2.69
CA LEU A 132 1.07 -9.93 -3.07
C LEU A 132 2.50 -10.45 -2.83
N TYR A 133 2.75 -11.74 -3.07
CA TYR A 133 4.12 -12.27 -3.04
C TYR A 133 4.76 -12.11 -4.42
N GLY A 134 5.88 -11.39 -4.48
CA GLY A 134 6.51 -11.05 -5.76
C GLY A 134 7.96 -10.60 -5.63
N PRO A 135 8.56 -10.06 -6.72
CA PRO A 135 9.94 -9.60 -6.72
C PRO A 135 10.14 -8.41 -5.78
N TRP A 136 11.02 -8.54 -4.79
CA TRP A 136 11.29 -7.50 -3.80
C TRP A 136 11.77 -6.18 -4.43
N GLU A 137 12.53 -6.28 -5.51
CA GLU A 137 13.09 -5.14 -6.24
C GLU A 137 12.02 -4.22 -6.87
N TRP A 138 10.82 -4.72 -7.15
CA TRP A 138 9.75 -3.91 -7.73
C TRP A 138 9.29 -2.80 -6.79
N ASP A 139 9.12 -3.10 -5.50
CA ASP A 139 8.78 -2.09 -4.50
C ASP A 139 9.91 -1.06 -4.31
N VAL A 140 11.17 -1.50 -4.30
CA VAL A 140 12.32 -0.59 -4.17
C VAL A 140 12.43 0.34 -5.38
N LYS A 141 12.27 -0.20 -6.60
CA LYS A 141 12.26 0.59 -7.83
C LYS A 141 11.12 1.62 -7.84
N ARG A 142 9.93 1.22 -7.36
CA ARG A 142 8.78 2.12 -7.27
C ARG A 142 8.97 3.21 -6.23
N LEU A 143 9.49 2.88 -5.05
CA LEU A 143 9.82 3.85 -4.02
C LEU A 143 10.86 4.86 -4.53
N ALA A 144 11.97 4.39 -5.09
CA ALA A 144 13.04 5.24 -5.62
C ALA A 144 12.52 6.18 -6.73
N THR A 145 11.72 5.67 -7.68
CA THR A 145 11.10 6.49 -8.73
C THR A 145 10.18 7.57 -8.15
N SER A 146 9.43 7.22 -7.12
CA SER A 146 8.51 8.17 -6.48
C SER A 146 9.26 9.30 -5.75
N MET A 147 10.47 9.06 -5.25
CA MET A 147 11.32 10.10 -4.67
C MET A 147 11.80 11.10 -5.73
N VAL A 148 12.22 10.61 -6.91
CA VAL A 148 12.60 11.49 -8.02
C VAL A 148 11.43 12.40 -8.42
N LEU A 149 10.24 11.82 -8.62
CA LEU A 149 9.06 12.60 -9.02
C LEU A 149 8.61 13.59 -7.93
N ALA A 150 8.69 13.22 -6.66
CA ALA A 150 8.38 14.12 -5.55
C ALA A 150 9.38 15.29 -5.49
N GLY A 151 10.68 15.04 -5.66
CA GLY A 151 11.69 16.09 -5.71
C GLY A 151 11.49 17.03 -6.90
N ARG A 152 11.21 16.52 -8.09
CA ARG A 152 10.90 17.36 -9.26
C ARG A 152 9.66 18.22 -9.04
N GLU A 153 8.65 17.69 -8.35
CA GLU A 153 7.41 18.45 -8.04
C GLU A 153 7.66 19.59 -7.05
N THR A 154 8.64 19.46 -6.14
CA THR A 154 9.07 20.56 -5.25
C THR A 154 10.04 21.53 -5.90
N GLY A 155 10.59 21.22 -7.07
CA GLY A 155 11.58 22.01 -7.77
C GLY A 155 13.01 21.74 -7.32
N ALA A 156 13.27 20.61 -6.67
CA ALA A 156 14.62 20.16 -6.32
C ALA A 156 15.50 19.95 -7.57
N SER A 157 16.82 20.06 -7.40
CA SER A 157 17.73 19.79 -8.50
C SER A 157 17.70 18.30 -8.91
N GLU A 158 18.06 17.99 -10.15
CA GLU A 158 18.15 16.58 -10.61
C GLU A 158 19.15 15.76 -9.77
N ASP A 159 20.22 16.41 -9.28
CA ASP A 159 21.19 15.77 -8.40
C ASP A 159 20.58 15.44 -7.03
N ASP A 160 19.73 16.31 -6.48
CA ASP A 160 19.00 16.06 -5.23
C ASP A 160 17.94 14.99 -5.41
N CYS A 161 17.19 15.03 -6.51
CA CYS A 161 16.21 13.99 -6.85
C CYS A 161 16.87 12.61 -6.98
N ARG A 162 18.01 12.54 -7.68
CA ARG A 162 18.80 11.30 -7.84
C ARG A 162 19.36 10.82 -6.51
N ARG A 163 19.82 11.73 -5.66
CA ARG A 163 20.35 11.41 -4.33
C ARG A 163 19.25 10.84 -3.42
N ALA A 164 18.06 11.44 -3.38
CA ALA A 164 16.94 10.92 -2.62
C ALA A 164 16.58 9.48 -3.04
N ALA A 165 16.55 9.19 -4.35
CA ALA A 165 16.32 7.83 -4.84
C ALA A 165 17.44 6.86 -4.43
N GLN A 166 18.69 7.29 -4.48
CA GLN A 166 19.85 6.51 -4.03
C GLN A 166 19.83 6.27 -2.53
N ASP A 167 19.44 7.26 -1.74
CA ASP A 167 19.33 7.18 -0.28
C ASP A 167 18.22 6.22 0.16
N ALA A 168 17.08 6.20 -0.53
CA ALA A 168 16.02 5.20 -0.29
C ALA A 168 16.56 3.77 -0.50
N ALA A 169 17.20 3.50 -1.62
CA ALA A 169 17.79 2.19 -1.92
C ALA A 169 18.94 1.83 -0.96
N GLY A 170 19.77 2.81 -0.63
CA GLY A 170 20.89 2.68 0.31
C GLY A 170 20.41 2.34 1.72
N ALA A 171 19.37 3.02 2.20
CA ALA A 171 18.76 2.74 3.49
C ALA A 171 18.12 1.34 3.52
N TYR A 172 17.42 0.94 2.44
CA TYR A 172 16.91 -0.42 2.28
C TYR A 172 18.04 -1.45 2.41
N ARG A 173 19.11 -1.30 1.65
CA ARG A 173 20.28 -2.19 1.70
C ARG A 173 20.93 -2.23 3.09
N ARG A 174 21.15 -1.08 3.72
CA ARG A 174 21.77 -0.99 5.06
C ARG A 174 20.90 -1.68 6.10
N THR A 175 19.60 -1.44 6.10
CA THR A 175 18.64 -2.06 7.02
C THR A 175 18.56 -3.57 6.84
N MET A 176 18.45 -4.08 5.61
CA MET A 176 18.50 -5.53 5.35
C MET A 176 19.78 -6.17 5.92
N ARG A 177 20.91 -5.47 5.84
CA ARG A 177 22.18 -5.96 6.39
C ARG A 177 22.25 -5.91 7.92
N LEU A 178 21.56 -4.97 8.56
CA LEU A 178 21.41 -4.94 10.02
C LEU A 178 20.54 -6.11 10.47
N LEU A 179 19.35 -6.27 9.90
CA LEU A 179 18.42 -7.35 10.20
C LEU A 179 19.04 -8.74 9.97
N ALA A 180 19.87 -8.88 8.93
CA ALA A 180 20.61 -10.12 8.64
C ALA A 180 21.62 -10.55 9.71
N LYS A 181 21.98 -9.68 10.64
CA LYS A 181 22.90 -9.97 11.76
C LYS A 181 22.16 -10.34 13.04
N LEU A 182 20.89 -9.99 13.13
CA LEU A 182 20.07 -10.25 14.31
C LEU A 182 19.60 -11.70 14.37
N PRO A 183 19.35 -12.25 15.57
CA PRO A 183 18.52 -13.44 15.72
C PRO A 183 17.17 -13.27 15.04
N VAL A 184 16.59 -14.38 14.54
CA VAL A 184 15.32 -14.31 13.76
C VAL A 184 14.20 -13.62 14.54
N THR A 185 14.07 -13.89 15.83
CA THR A 185 13.04 -13.29 16.69
C THR A 185 13.27 -11.81 16.91
N GLU A 186 14.51 -11.35 17.04
CA GLU A 186 14.85 -9.94 17.16
C GLU A 186 14.61 -9.21 15.82
N ALA A 187 15.05 -9.78 14.71
CA ALA A 187 14.78 -9.24 13.39
C ALA A 187 13.27 -9.14 13.08
N TRP A 188 12.49 -10.12 13.54
CA TRP A 188 11.03 -10.14 13.38
C TRP A 188 10.34 -9.04 14.18
N ASN A 189 10.80 -8.80 15.41
CA ASN A 189 10.25 -7.81 16.33
C ASN A 189 10.90 -6.43 16.20
N ALA A 190 11.86 -6.26 15.29
CA ALA A 190 12.51 -4.98 15.07
C ALA A 190 11.47 -3.95 14.64
N ILE A 191 10.95 -3.24 15.61
CA ILE A 191 10.05 -2.10 15.42
C ILE A 191 10.87 -0.97 14.80
N ALA A 192 10.23 -0.12 14.01
CA ALA A 192 10.79 1.19 13.70
C ALA A 192 10.73 2.03 14.99
N ASP A 193 11.52 1.63 15.98
CA ASP A 193 11.78 2.40 17.19
C ASP A 193 12.81 3.49 16.92
N GLU A 194 13.07 4.29 17.92
CA GLU A 194 14.04 5.38 17.83
C GLU A 194 15.43 4.88 17.35
N GLU A 195 15.79 3.63 17.63
CA GLU A 195 17.08 3.07 17.25
C GLU A 195 17.15 2.78 15.76
N LEU A 196 16.10 2.21 15.12
CA LEU A 196 16.06 2.01 13.69
C LEU A 196 15.94 3.35 12.93
N VAL A 197 15.18 4.31 13.48
CA VAL A 197 15.07 5.66 12.91
C VAL A 197 16.37 6.43 13.14
N SER A 198 17.07 6.28 14.26
CA SER A 198 18.36 6.92 14.53
C SER A 198 19.45 6.47 13.54
N HIS A 199 19.42 5.23 13.07
CA HIS A 199 20.32 4.75 12.02
C HIS A 199 20.07 5.38 10.64
N THR A 200 18.93 6.02 10.44
CA THR A 200 18.62 6.74 9.19
C THR A 200 19.13 8.17 9.20
N ASP A 201 19.55 8.68 10.34
CA ASP A 201 20.04 10.07 10.56
C ASP A 201 19.06 11.14 10.05
N ALA A 202 17.75 10.91 10.26
CA ALA A 202 16.67 11.72 9.73
C ALA A 202 16.38 12.95 10.59
N ARG A 203 17.36 13.82 10.82
CA ARG A 203 17.27 14.96 11.74
C ARG A 203 16.41 16.12 11.21
N ASP A 204 16.52 16.39 9.92
CA ASP A 204 15.84 17.51 9.28
C ASP A 204 14.32 17.25 9.14
N LEU A 205 13.93 15.96 9.16
CA LEU A 205 12.54 15.53 9.12
C LEU A 205 11.83 15.58 10.48
N LEU A 206 12.53 15.61 11.61
CA LEU A 206 11.94 15.48 12.95
C LEU A 206 10.82 16.48 13.21
N GLY A 207 11.03 17.76 12.94
CA GLY A 207 10.01 18.80 13.15
C GLY A 207 8.77 18.61 12.27
N THR A 208 8.92 18.02 11.09
CA THR A 208 7.79 17.67 10.22
C THR A 208 7.05 16.46 10.76
N LEU A 209 7.75 15.43 11.23
CA LEU A 209 7.13 14.26 11.85
C LEU A 209 6.37 14.63 13.13
N GLU A 210 6.90 15.51 13.96
CA GLU A 210 6.22 15.99 15.16
C GLU A 210 4.91 16.71 14.84
N ARG A 211 4.90 17.60 13.84
CA ARG A 211 3.69 18.28 13.37
C ARG A 211 2.65 17.30 12.81
N VAL A 212 3.11 16.31 12.04
CA VAL A 212 2.22 15.25 11.51
C VAL A 212 1.68 14.39 12.65
N ALA A 213 2.51 14.03 13.64
CA ALA A 213 2.11 13.26 14.80
C ALA A 213 1.07 14.01 15.66
N GLU A 214 1.23 15.32 15.88
CA GLU A 214 0.25 16.13 16.58
C GLU A 214 -1.11 16.14 15.87
N LYS A 215 -1.12 16.33 14.56
CA LYS A 215 -2.33 16.25 13.74
C LYS A 215 -2.95 14.83 13.77
N ALA A 216 -2.11 13.80 13.71
CA ALA A 216 -2.54 12.40 13.73
C ALA A 216 -3.22 12.04 15.05
N ARG A 217 -2.67 12.47 16.22
CA ARG A 217 -3.30 12.23 17.53
C ARG A 217 -4.73 12.78 17.61
N LYS A 218 -5.02 13.87 16.90
CA LYS A 218 -6.34 14.51 16.82
C LYS A 218 -7.26 13.86 15.77
N ASN A 219 -6.75 12.97 14.92
CA ASN A 219 -7.48 12.36 13.82
C ASN A 219 -8.10 11.02 14.24
N THR A 220 -9.20 11.10 14.99
CA THR A 220 -9.89 9.97 15.62
C THR A 220 -11.29 9.74 15.03
N SER A 221 -11.84 8.52 15.22
CA SER A 221 -13.24 8.20 14.88
C SER A 221 -14.21 9.20 15.54
N ALA A 222 -14.01 9.55 16.82
CA ALA A 222 -14.85 10.49 17.55
C ALA A 222 -14.85 11.90 16.91
N ARG A 223 -13.68 12.40 16.53
CA ARG A 223 -13.61 13.71 15.86
C ARG A 223 -14.22 13.70 14.46
N PHE A 224 -14.10 12.59 13.75
CA PHE A 224 -14.77 12.42 12.46
C PHE A 224 -16.28 12.37 12.64
N ALA A 225 -16.79 11.53 13.52
CA ALA A 225 -18.21 11.39 13.80
C ALA A 225 -18.82 12.74 14.22
N ALA A 226 -18.20 13.48 15.15
CA ALA A 226 -18.69 14.80 15.58
C ALA A 226 -18.88 15.82 14.44
N LYS A 227 -18.19 15.64 13.30
CA LYS A 227 -18.30 16.53 12.13
C LYS A 227 -19.20 15.96 11.02
N ALA A 228 -19.29 14.66 10.97
CA ALA A 228 -19.91 13.90 9.87
C ALA A 228 -21.25 13.28 10.25
N THR A 229 -21.74 13.51 11.45
CA THR A 229 -23.05 12.99 11.89
C THR A 229 -23.95 14.07 12.42
N GLU A 230 -25.26 13.82 12.37
CA GLU A 230 -26.34 14.64 12.92
C GLU A 230 -27.27 13.79 13.78
N GLN A 231 -27.92 14.42 14.74
CA GLN A 231 -28.96 13.78 15.55
C GLN A 231 -30.27 13.71 14.74
N THR A 232 -30.95 12.59 14.80
CA THR A 232 -32.28 12.42 14.21
C THR A 232 -33.39 12.81 15.20
N ALA A 233 -34.59 13.09 14.71
CA ALA A 233 -35.70 13.54 15.53
C ALA A 233 -36.16 12.50 16.58
N ASP A 234 -35.88 11.22 16.33
CA ASP A 234 -36.13 10.07 17.22
C ASP A 234 -34.98 9.80 18.20
N GLY A 235 -33.98 10.69 18.25
CA GLY A 235 -32.81 10.57 19.13
C GLY A 235 -31.70 9.65 18.62
N GLY A 236 -31.82 9.16 17.38
CA GLY A 236 -30.76 8.41 16.71
C GLY A 236 -29.62 9.32 16.23
N CYS A 237 -28.59 8.71 15.67
CA CYS A 237 -27.43 9.39 15.08
C CYS A 237 -27.16 8.83 13.70
N ARG A 238 -26.99 9.69 12.70
CA ARG A 238 -26.74 9.30 11.30
C ARG A 238 -25.69 10.16 10.64
N PHE A 239 -25.06 9.68 9.56
CA PHE A 239 -24.15 10.49 8.75
C PHE A 239 -24.90 11.59 7.99
N VAL A 240 -24.25 12.76 7.90
CA VAL A 240 -24.70 13.86 7.03
C VAL A 240 -24.41 13.51 5.56
N ASP A 241 -25.21 14.09 4.64
CA ASP A 241 -24.94 14.01 3.21
C ASP A 241 -24.03 15.21 2.82
N ALA A 242 -22.79 14.92 2.46
CA ALA A 242 -21.77 15.91 2.09
C ALA A 242 -21.07 15.47 0.79
N GLN A 243 -21.83 15.42 -0.29
CA GLN A 243 -21.36 15.00 -1.61
C GLN A 243 -20.23 15.91 -2.14
N PRO A 244 -19.30 15.37 -2.96
CA PRO A 244 -19.23 13.99 -3.38
C PRO A 244 -18.49 13.06 -2.39
N VAL A 245 -17.90 13.62 -1.32
CA VAL A 245 -16.96 12.92 -0.43
C VAL A 245 -17.67 11.92 0.50
N LEU A 246 -18.84 12.29 1.02
CA LEU A 246 -19.66 11.45 1.90
C LEU A 246 -21.11 11.54 1.42
N ARG A 247 -21.74 10.39 1.13
CA ARG A 247 -23.14 10.34 0.71
C ARG A 247 -23.89 9.25 1.45
N ARG A 248 -25.13 9.50 1.74
CA ARG A 248 -26.02 8.46 2.25
C ARG A 248 -26.27 7.41 1.17
N VAL A 249 -26.47 6.19 1.59
CA VAL A 249 -26.82 5.06 0.73
C VAL A 249 -28.28 4.66 0.92
N PRO A 250 -28.91 3.97 -0.05
CA PRO A 250 -30.23 3.38 0.14
C PRO A 250 -30.26 2.43 1.34
N ASP A 251 -31.41 2.31 1.99
CA ASP A 251 -31.58 1.50 3.20
C ASP A 251 -31.21 0.02 2.96
N GLU A 252 -31.51 -0.52 1.79
CA GLU A 252 -31.15 -1.88 1.39
C GLU A 252 -29.63 -2.07 1.32
N GLU A 253 -28.91 -1.11 0.73
CA GLU A 253 -27.45 -1.11 0.64
C GLU A 253 -26.82 -0.96 2.04
N ALA A 254 -27.38 -0.06 2.88
CA ALA A 254 -26.96 0.10 4.27
C ALA A 254 -27.14 -1.18 5.08
N ALA A 255 -28.28 -1.84 4.93
CA ALA A 255 -28.58 -3.11 5.60
C ALA A 255 -27.66 -4.24 5.14
N ALA A 256 -27.35 -4.32 3.84
CA ALA A 256 -26.42 -5.31 3.29
C ALA A 256 -25.01 -5.14 3.88
N VAL A 257 -24.49 -3.90 3.91
CA VAL A 257 -23.18 -3.60 4.52
C VAL A 257 -23.17 -3.90 6.02
N ALA A 258 -24.19 -3.46 6.76
CA ALA A 258 -24.30 -3.72 8.20
C ALA A 258 -24.37 -5.23 8.51
N SER A 259 -25.18 -5.98 7.77
CA SER A 259 -25.33 -7.43 7.95
C SER A 259 -24.05 -8.20 7.65
N SER A 260 -23.24 -7.71 6.70
CA SER A 260 -21.96 -8.33 6.36
C SER A 260 -20.94 -8.31 7.52
N LEU A 261 -21.12 -7.44 8.51
CA LEU A 261 -20.25 -7.35 9.68
C LEU A 261 -20.30 -8.61 10.55
N SER A 262 -21.34 -9.45 10.47
CA SER A 262 -21.32 -10.76 11.13
C SER A 262 -20.18 -11.64 10.62
N GLY A 263 -20.01 -11.76 9.30
CA GLY A 263 -18.90 -12.48 8.71
C GLY A 263 -17.53 -11.82 8.98
N TYR A 264 -17.48 -10.50 9.14
CA TYR A 264 -16.28 -9.82 9.57
C TYR A 264 -15.81 -10.25 10.97
N LEU A 265 -16.74 -10.42 11.93
CA LEU A 265 -16.39 -10.87 13.28
C LEU A 265 -15.63 -12.21 13.28
N ASP A 266 -15.98 -13.13 12.38
CA ASP A 266 -15.31 -14.42 12.23
C ASP A 266 -13.85 -14.32 11.75
N THR A 267 -13.45 -13.15 11.24
CA THR A 267 -12.09 -12.89 10.71
C THR A 267 -11.16 -12.21 11.71
N LEU A 268 -11.70 -11.81 12.85
CA LEU A 268 -10.96 -11.18 13.93
C LEU A 268 -10.40 -12.22 14.92
N PRO A 269 -9.29 -11.90 15.59
CA PRO A 269 -8.89 -12.65 16.78
C PRO A 269 -10.00 -12.62 17.84
N GLU A 270 -10.29 -13.77 18.46
CA GLU A 270 -11.40 -13.92 19.42
C GLU A 270 -11.32 -12.95 20.61
N ASP A 271 -10.10 -12.58 21.01
CA ASP A 271 -9.85 -11.61 22.10
C ASP A 271 -10.29 -10.17 21.75
N ARG A 272 -10.66 -9.89 20.50
CA ARG A 272 -11.19 -8.60 20.05
C ARG A 272 -12.72 -8.53 20.07
N LEU A 273 -13.40 -9.66 20.06
CA LEU A 273 -14.86 -9.71 20.02
C LEU A 273 -15.54 -9.03 21.23
N PRO A 274 -15.03 -9.16 22.48
CA PRO A 274 -15.61 -8.45 23.63
C PRO A 274 -15.57 -6.92 23.52
N LEU A 275 -14.62 -6.36 22.77
CA LEU A 275 -14.57 -4.93 22.49
C LEU A 275 -15.75 -4.53 21.59
N LEU A 276 -15.92 -5.22 20.46
CA LEU A 276 -16.97 -4.90 19.49
C LEU A 276 -18.37 -5.19 20.02
N ALA A 277 -18.53 -6.18 20.89
CA ALA A 277 -19.82 -6.48 21.56
C ALA A 277 -20.36 -5.33 22.43
N ARG A 278 -19.56 -4.28 22.69
CA ARG A 278 -20.01 -3.08 23.43
C ARG A 278 -20.59 -2.01 22.54
N TYR A 279 -20.56 -2.20 21.21
CA TYR A 279 -21.01 -1.23 20.22
C TYR A 279 -22.24 -1.75 19.48
N ALA A 280 -23.14 -0.84 19.15
CA ALA A 280 -24.26 -1.08 18.24
C ALA A 280 -24.01 -0.37 16.90
N VAL A 281 -24.38 -0.98 15.78
CA VAL A 281 -24.35 -0.35 14.46
C VAL A 281 -25.52 0.63 14.35
N HIS A 282 -25.24 1.88 13.99
CA HIS A 282 -26.22 2.96 13.91
C HIS A 282 -26.49 3.42 12.49
N ASP A 283 -25.44 3.56 11.66
CA ASP A 283 -25.64 4.07 10.30
C ASP A 283 -24.49 3.66 9.36
N VAL A 284 -24.75 3.72 8.05
CA VAL A 284 -23.82 3.42 6.97
C VAL A 284 -23.85 4.53 5.93
N ALA A 285 -22.69 5.01 5.50
CA ALA A 285 -22.59 5.95 4.40
C ALA A 285 -21.48 5.54 3.42
N PHE A 286 -21.65 5.90 2.16
CA PHE A 286 -20.61 5.76 1.12
C PHE A 286 -19.60 6.89 1.26
N ARG A 287 -18.29 6.57 1.10
CA ARG A 287 -17.21 7.55 1.20
C ARG A 287 -16.19 7.41 0.09
N VAL A 288 -15.98 8.48 -0.68
CA VAL A 288 -14.89 8.54 -1.69
C VAL A 288 -13.54 8.71 -0.99
N VAL A 289 -12.58 7.83 -1.29
CA VAL A 289 -11.25 7.80 -0.66
C VAL A 289 -10.12 7.63 -1.66
N GLY A 290 -8.97 8.22 -1.36
CA GLY A 290 -7.68 7.98 -2.02
C GLY A 290 -7.60 8.46 -3.48
N THR A 291 -6.54 8.07 -4.19
CA THR A 291 -6.34 8.26 -5.63
C THR A 291 -6.48 6.92 -6.35
N GLY A 292 -5.70 5.93 -5.98
CA GLY A 292 -5.76 4.58 -6.56
C GLY A 292 -7.10 3.88 -6.34
N SER A 293 -7.75 4.14 -5.20
CA SER A 293 -9.02 3.49 -4.81
C SER A 293 -10.29 4.22 -5.27
N VAL A 294 -10.19 5.39 -5.93
CA VAL A 294 -11.38 6.11 -6.44
C VAL A 294 -12.11 5.23 -7.46
N GLY A 295 -13.44 5.19 -7.32
CA GLY A 295 -14.30 4.33 -8.13
C GLY A 295 -14.52 2.93 -7.56
N LEU A 296 -13.86 2.56 -6.45
CA LEU A 296 -14.22 1.37 -5.66
C LEU A 296 -15.26 1.73 -4.61
N ARG A 297 -16.05 0.75 -4.22
CA ARG A 297 -17.00 0.92 -3.12
C ARG A 297 -16.26 1.05 -1.80
N SER A 298 -16.55 2.09 -1.08
CA SER A 298 -15.99 2.32 0.26
C SER A 298 -17.06 2.90 1.16
N TYR A 299 -17.34 2.21 2.25
CA TYR A 299 -18.33 2.61 3.22
C TYR A 299 -17.67 3.00 4.54
N VAL A 300 -18.31 3.87 5.27
CA VAL A 300 -18.06 4.11 6.69
C VAL A 300 -19.29 3.65 7.48
N VAL A 301 -19.04 2.90 8.54
CA VAL A 301 -20.07 2.36 9.42
C VAL A 301 -19.92 3.03 10.79
N LEU A 302 -20.96 3.69 11.24
CA LEU A 302 -21.04 4.32 12.55
C LEU A 302 -21.47 3.29 13.59
N LEU A 303 -20.67 3.11 14.61
CA LEU A 303 -21.00 2.33 15.80
C LEU A 303 -20.98 3.26 17.02
N LEU A 304 -21.93 3.08 17.91
CA LEU A 304 -21.97 3.82 19.19
C LEU A 304 -22.02 2.83 20.34
N ASP A 305 -21.30 3.15 21.42
CA ASP A 305 -21.41 2.44 22.69
C ASP A 305 -22.61 2.93 23.50
N HIS A 306 -22.81 2.37 24.69
CA HIS A 306 -23.93 2.73 25.60
C HIS A 306 -23.87 4.18 26.11
N ARG A 307 -22.77 4.91 25.93
CA ARG A 307 -22.61 6.33 26.28
C ARG A 307 -22.68 7.25 25.08
N GLY A 308 -22.87 6.67 23.87
CA GLY A 308 -22.83 7.41 22.61
C GLY A 308 -21.42 7.70 22.10
N GLU A 309 -20.39 7.05 22.65
CA GLU A 309 -19.02 7.21 22.15
C GLU A 309 -18.86 6.50 20.79
N PRO A 310 -18.43 7.21 19.74
CA PRO A 310 -18.40 6.65 18.41
C PRO A 310 -17.12 5.87 18.11
N LEU A 311 -17.31 4.71 17.47
CA LEU A 311 -16.31 4.00 16.69
C LEU A 311 -16.77 4.01 15.23
N VAL A 312 -15.87 4.30 14.30
CA VAL A 312 -16.19 4.23 12.87
C VAL A 312 -15.33 3.16 12.21
N LEU A 313 -15.95 2.24 11.52
CA LEU A 313 -15.26 1.27 10.66
C LEU A 313 -15.30 1.74 9.21
N GLN A 314 -14.24 1.47 8.47
CA GLN A 314 -14.20 1.55 7.01
C GLN A 314 -14.37 0.14 6.45
N VAL A 315 -15.33 -0.02 5.53
CA VAL A 315 -15.56 -1.23 4.73
C VAL A 315 -15.23 -0.88 3.29
N LYS A 316 -14.06 -1.32 2.81
CA LYS A 316 -13.50 -0.92 1.51
C LYS A 316 -13.42 -2.12 0.59
N GLU A 317 -14.00 -2.02 -0.61
CA GLU A 317 -13.91 -3.04 -1.65
C GLU A 317 -12.44 -3.41 -1.93
N ALA A 318 -12.16 -4.71 -1.95
CA ALA A 318 -10.86 -5.25 -2.30
C ALA A 318 -10.97 -5.97 -3.64
N ARG A 319 -10.15 -5.57 -4.60
CA ARG A 319 -10.08 -6.17 -5.94
C ARG A 319 -8.78 -6.94 -6.11
N GLY A 320 -8.73 -7.80 -7.12
CA GLY A 320 -7.48 -8.47 -7.50
C GLY A 320 -6.37 -7.45 -7.74
N SER A 321 -5.16 -7.76 -7.28
CA SER A 321 -4.00 -6.91 -7.52
C SER A 321 -3.74 -6.72 -9.00
N VAL A 322 -3.56 -5.47 -9.44
CA VAL A 322 -3.21 -5.15 -10.82
C VAL A 322 -1.81 -5.65 -11.20
N LEU A 323 -1.02 -6.05 -10.22
CA LEU A 323 0.32 -6.62 -10.43
C LEU A 323 0.28 -8.13 -10.71
N ALA A 324 -0.77 -8.83 -10.29
CA ALA A 324 -0.81 -10.30 -10.30
C ALA A 324 -0.41 -10.93 -11.64
N PRO A 325 -0.95 -10.53 -12.83
CA PRO A 325 -0.59 -11.13 -14.11
C PRO A 325 0.88 -10.88 -14.49
N TYR A 326 1.48 -9.81 -13.99
CA TYR A 326 2.85 -9.42 -14.30
C TYR A 326 3.86 -10.12 -13.37
N VAL A 327 3.50 -10.30 -12.12
CA VAL A 327 4.29 -11.07 -11.15
C VAL A 327 4.38 -12.54 -11.56
N GLU A 328 3.27 -13.12 -12.04
CA GLU A 328 3.27 -14.46 -12.61
C GLU A 328 4.19 -14.57 -13.84
N LYS A 329 4.11 -13.59 -14.74
CA LYS A 329 5.00 -13.50 -15.92
C LYS A 329 6.48 -13.34 -15.52
N ALA A 330 6.78 -12.70 -14.39
CA ALA A 330 8.14 -12.60 -13.83
C ALA A 330 8.62 -13.90 -13.16
N GLY A 331 7.84 -14.98 -13.19
CA GLY A 331 8.19 -16.31 -12.70
C GLY A 331 7.85 -16.57 -11.23
N PHE A 332 7.01 -15.75 -10.61
CA PHE A 332 6.52 -15.99 -9.26
C PHE A 332 5.14 -16.65 -9.30
N PRO A 333 4.99 -17.84 -8.69
CA PRO A 333 3.72 -18.55 -8.73
C PRO A 333 2.64 -17.77 -7.97
N MET A 334 1.48 -17.60 -8.59
CA MET A 334 0.32 -16.96 -7.99
C MET A 334 -0.71 -18.02 -7.56
N PRO A 335 -0.79 -18.35 -6.27
CA PRO A 335 -1.83 -19.25 -5.79
C PRO A 335 -3.21 -18.59 -5.97
N PRO A 336 -4.27 -19.38 -6.19
CA PRO A 336 -5.63 -18.87 -6.26
C PRO A 336 -5.97 -18.05 -5.01
N VAL A 337 -6.46 -16.84 -5.22
CA VAL A 337 -6.92 -15.98 -4.11
C VAL A 337 -8.35 -16.37 -3.75
N ILE A 338 -8.55 -16.86 -2.53
CA ILE A 338 -9.87 -17.29 -2.03
C ILE A 338 -10.78 -16.07 -1.81
N HIS A 339 -10.20 -14.97 -1.31
CA HIS A 339 -10.93 -13.75 -0.97
C HIS A 339 -9.99 -12.54 -0.98
N GLU A 340 -10.29 -11.54 -1.81
CA GLU A 340 -9.38 -10.40 -2.00
C GLU A 340 -9.22 -9.55 -0.72
N GLY A 341 -10.28 -9.34 0.06
CA GLY A 341 -10.17 -8.68 1.36
C GLY A 341 -9.22 -9.41 2.32
N ARG A 342 -9.24 -10.75 2.30
CA ARG A 342 -8.28 -11.56 3.06
C ARG A 342 -6.85 -11.38 2.57
N ARG A 343 -6.63 -11.33 1.24
CA ARG A 343 -5.30 -11.07 0.65
C ARG A 343 -4.72 -9.75 1.17
N VAL A 344 -5.50 -8.68 1.09
CA VAL A 344 -5.09 -7.34 1.55
C VAL A 344 -4.79 -7.35 3.06
N VAL A 345 -5.68 -7.90 3.87
CA VAL A 345 -5.54 -7.94 5.34
C VAL A 345 -4.34 -8.76 5.78
N LEU A 346 -4.13 -9.94 5.18
CA LEU A 346 -2.98 -10.77 5.52
C LEU A 346 -1.66 -10.15 5.03
N GLY A 347 -1.66 -9.49 3.87
CA GLY A 347 -0.50 -8.73 3.39
C GLY A 347 -0.14 -7.61 4.35
N GLN A 348 -1.13 -6.82 4.77
CA GLN A 348 -0.94 -5.77 5.76
C GLN A 348 -0.39 -6.30 7.09
N ARG A 349 -1.00 -7.36 7.64
CA ARG A 349 -0.54 -8.00 8.90
C ARG A 349 0.87 -8.57 8.81
N ARG A 350 1.30 -9.01 7.62
CA ARG A 350 2.67 -9.53 7.41
C ARG A 350 3.71 -8.43 7.30
N MET A 351 3.37 -7.31 6.70
CA MET A 351 4.33 -6.25 6.40
C MET A 351 4.42 -5.21 7.53
N GLN A 352 3.31 -4.90 8.18
CA GLN A 352 3.30 -3.99 9.33
C GLN A 352 3.80 -4.69 10.60
N VAL A 353 4.55 -3.96 11.42
CA VAL A 353 4.96 -4.46 12.75
C VAL A 353 3.76 -4.57 13.68
N VAL A 354 2.92 -3.54 13.67
CA VAL A 354 1.69 -3.49 14.46
C VAL A 354 0.55 -3.12 13.53
N SER A 355 -0.41 -4.03 13.38
CA SER A 355 -1.60 -3.75 12.57
C SER A 355 -2.74 -3.22 13.45
N ASP A 356 -3.71 -2.57 12.80
CA ASP A 356 -4.97 -2.21 13.42
C ASP A 356 -5.63 -3.46 14.04
N ILE A 357 -6.01 -3.36 15.31
CA ILE A 357 -6.62 -4.47 16.07
C ILE A 357 -7.99 -4.90 15.53
N LEU A 358 -8.64 -4.02 14.76
CA LEU A 358 -9.94 -4.26 14.12
C LEU A 358 -9.82 -4.57 12.62
N LEU A 359 -8.59 -4.86 12.15
CA LEU A 359 -8.36 -5.23 10.75
C LEU A 359 -8.89 -6.63 10.46
N GLY A 360 -9.84 -6.73 9.51
CA GLY A 360 -10.46 -7.97 9.07
C GLY A 360 -11.06 -7.82 7.67
N TRP A 361 -11.87 -8.78 7.25
CA TRP A 361 -12.51 -8.77 5.92
C TRP A 361 -13.92 -9.30 6.01
N THR A 362 -14.72 -9.00 4.97
CA THR A 362 -16.09 -9.50 4.82
C THR A 362 -16.48 -9.58 3.35
N THR A 363 -17.59 -10.26 3.07
CA THR A 363 -18.29 -10.24 1.78
C THR A 363 -19.58 -9.45 1.94
N VAL A 364 -19.74 -8.39 1.13
CA VAL A 364 -21.01 -7.63 1.07
C VAL A 364 -21.80 -8.14 -0.13
N PRO A 365 -23.09 -8.53 0.03
CA PRO A 365 -23.96 -8.87 -1.08
C PRO A 365 -23.99 -7.76 -2.13
N ASP A 366 -23.94 -8.11 -3.41
CA ASP A 366 -24.05 -7.10 -4.48
C ASP A 366 -25.52 -6.69 -4.63
N THR A 367 -25.89 -5.54 -4.06
CA THR A 367 -27.23 -4.95 -4.17
C THR A 367 -27.41 -4.11 -5.44
N ALA A 368 -26.35 -3.86 -6.20
CA ALA A 368 -26.39 -3.09 -7.43
C ALA A 368 -26.76 -3.99 -8.62
N SER A 369 -28.06 -4.03 -8.93
CA SER A 369 -28.73 -4.44 -10.19
C SER A 369 -28.54 -5.87 -10.70
N PRO A 370 -29.64 -6.60 -10.88
CA PRO A 370 -29.70 -7.74 -11.78
C PRO A 370 -29.62 -7.21 -13.24
N GLY A 371 -28.43 -7.06 -13.80
CA GLY A 371 -28.31 -6.61 -15.20
C GLY A 371 -26.94 -6.13 -15.68
N SER A 372 -26.01 -5.74 -14.84
CA SER A 372 -24.67 -5.33 -15.29
C SER A 372 -23.70 -6.52 -15.33
N GLY A 373 -24.00 -7.49 -16.17
CA GLY A 373 -23.14 -8.64 -16.46
C GLY A 373 -21.94 -8.26 -17.31
N GLY A 374 -20.95 -7.62 -16.71
CA GLY A 374 -19.60 -7.60 -17.26
C GLY A 374 -18.86 -8.84 -16.78
N GLU A 375 -18.56 -9.77 -17.68
CA GLU A 375 -17.65 -10.89 -17.43
C GLU A 375 -16.29 -10.34 -16.97
N ILE A 376 -16.03 -10.45 -15.67
CA ILE A 376 -14.68 -10.30 -15.12
C ILE A 376 -14.18 -11.72 -14.84
N SER A 377 -13.14 -12.07 -15.59
CA SER A 377 -12.38 -13.32 -15.54
C SER A 377 -12.29 -13.94 -14.14
N GLY A 378 -12.80 -15.16 -14.02
CA GLY A 378 -12.36 -16.23 -13.12
C GLY A 378 -12.62 -16.07 -11.64
N THR A 379 -13.66 -16.72 -11.17
CA THR A 379 -14.14 -17.12 -9.85
C THR A 379 -15.36 -16.35 -9.31
N ALA A 380 -16.44 -17.06 -9.36
CA ALA A 380 -17.72 -17.04 -8.63
C ALA A 380 -18.11 -15.74 -7.89
N ARG A 381 -18.85 -14.85 -8.57
CA ARG A 381 -19.75 -13.84 -7.97
C ARG A 381 -21.04 -14.47 -7.41
N ARG A 382 -20.98 -15.64 -6.79
CA ARG A 382 -22.21 -16.25 -6.25
C ARG A 382 -22.65 -15.67 -4.91
N ASP A 383 -21.72 -15.02 -4.16
CA ASP A 383 -21.98 -14.64 -2.77
C ASP A 383 -21.78 -13.14 -2.45
N GLY A 384 -21.38 -12.28 -3.39
CA GLY A 384 -21.14 -10.86 -3.16
C GLY A 384 -19.70 -10.39 -3.49
N LEU A 385 -19.38 -9.13 -3.12
CA LEU A 385 -18.10 -8.51 -3.35
C LEU A 385 -17.22 -8.60 -2.10
N PRO A 386 -15.89 -8.83 -2.26
CA PRO A 386 -14.96 -8.89 -1.14
C PRO A 386 -14.55 -7.50 -0.65
N PHE A 387 -14.52 -7.32 0.68
CA PHE A 387 -14.13 -6.08 1.34
C PHE A 387 -13.08 -6.33 2.42
N GLN A 388 -12.17 -5.36 2.61
CA GLN A 388 -11.42 -5.21 3.85
C GLN A 388 -12.19 -4.33 4.84
N VAL A 389 -12.03 -4.61 6.12
CA VAL A 389 -12.62 -3.82 7.22
C VAL A 389 -11.51 -3.38 8.16
N ARG A 390 -11.50 -2.10 8.55
CA ARG A 390 -10.54 -1.53 9.50
C ARG A 390 -11.15 -0.35 10.25
N GLN A 391 -10.51 0.06 11.35
CA GLN A 391 -10.90 1.28 12.03
C GLN A 391 -10.65 2.50 11.12
N PHE A 392 -11.67 3.33 10.95
CA PHE A 392 -11.56 4.59 10.24
C PHE A 392 -11.03 5.69 11.15
N ARG A 393 -10.03 6.46 10.68
CA ARG A 393 -9.42 7.54 11.47
C ARG A 393 -8.77 7.04 12.78
N ASN A 394 -8.04 5.93 12.71
CA ASN A 394 -7.20 5.45 13.79
C ASN A 394 -5.91 6.29 13.90
N ARG A 395 -6.02 7.56 14.33
CA ARG A 395 -4.90 8.51 14.46
C ARG A 395 -4.03 8.60 13.20
N LYS A 396 -4.66 8.51 12.03
CA LYS A 396 -3.95 8.48 10.75
C LYS A 396 -3.35 9.85 10.43
N GLY A 397 -2.06 9.87 10.12
CA GLY A 397 -1.31 11.00 9.59
C GLY A 397 -0.46 10.58 8.39
N SER A 398 -0.20 11.49 7.47
CA SER A 398 0.68 11.27 6.32
C SER A 398 1.63 12.44 6.15
N VAL A 399 2.85 12.15 5.79
CA VAL A 399 3.78 13.12 5.23
C VAL A 399 3.42 13.30 3.76
N ASP A 400 3.36 14.52 3.28
CA ASP A 400 3.22 14.82 1.87
C ASP A 400 4.62 15.06 1.28
N PRO A 401 5.14 14.15 0.46
CA PRO A 401 6.49 14.28 -0.07
C PRO A 401 6.69 15.53 -0.93
N ALA A 402 5.63 16.00 -1.58
CA ALA A 402 5.65 17.20 -2.41
C ALA A 402 5.70 18.53 -1.60
N GLN A 403 5.77 18.46 -0.27
CA GLN A 403 5.92 19.62 0.61
C GLN A 403 7.21 19.60 1.43
N LEU A 404 8.10 18.65 1.16
CA LEU A 404 9.38 18.52 1.85
C LEU A 404 10.44 19.41 1.16
N SER A 405 11.34 19.99 1.95
CA SER A 405 12.60 20.57 1.41
C SER A 405 13.53 19.45 0.96
N ASP A 406 14.60 19.79 0.23
CA ASP A 406 15.54 18.81 -0.31
C ASP A 406 16.16 17.96 0.80
N ASP A 407 16.64 18.57 1.90
CA ASP A 407 17.22 17.86 3.06
C ASP A 407 16.15 16.95 3.74
N GLN A 408 14.90 17.42 3.83
CA GLN A 408 13.82 16.63 4.38
C GLN A 408 13.40 15.47 3.45
N LEU A 409 13.54 15.64 2.13
CA LEU A 409 13.26 14.57 1.16
C LEU A 409 14.30 13.45 1.28
N ASP A 410 15.58 13.78 1.45
CA ASP A 410 16.64 12.81 1.68
C ASP A 410 16.41 12.02 2.98
N ASP A 411 16.08 12.71 4.07
CA ASP A 411 15.71 12.08 5.34
C ASP A 411 14.50 11.15 5.20
N TYR A 412 13.49 11.61 4.48
CA TYR A 412 12.26 10.85 4.21
C TYR A 412 12.56 9.61 3.35
N ALA A 413 13.43 9.74 2.36
CA ALA A 413 13.87 8.66 1.51
C ALA A 413 14.59 7.57 2.33
N ARG A 414 15.52 7.96 3.22
CA ARG A 414 16.22 7.04 4.12
C ARG A 414 15.25 6.32 5.06
N MET A 415 14.33 7.06 5.68
CA MET A 415 13.33 6.48 6.58
C MET A 415 12.42 5.48 5.86
N THR A 416 11.86 5.85 4.72
CA THR A 416 10.93 4.98 3.98
C THR A 416 11.63 3.76 3.38
N GLY A 417 12.87 3.89 2.92
CA GLY A 417 13.71 2.76 2.50
C GLY A 417 13.97 1.76 3.64
N ALA A 418 14.24 2.26 4.85
CA ALA A 418 14.43 1.40 6.02
C ALA A 418 13.13 0.69 6.43
N LEU A 419 12.00 1.39 6.41
CA LEU A 419 10.67 0.81 6.70
C LEU A 419 10.30 -0.28 5.68
N LEU A 420 10.57 -0.06 4.40
CA LEU A 420 10.32 -1.05 3.36
C LEU A 420 11.19 -2.30 3.53
N ALA A 421 12.47 -2.13 3.87
CA ALA A 421 13.35 -3.26 4.15
C ALA A 421 12.84 -4.12 5.31
N ARG A 422 12.41 -3.49 6.39
CA ARG A 422 11.82 -4.17 7.53
C ARG A 422 10.54 -4.92 7.13
N ALA A 423 9.64 -4.29 6.37
CA ALA A 423 8.41 -4.92 5.90
C ALA A 423 8.70 -6.17 5.06
N HIS A 424 9.68 -6.12 4.16
CA HIS A 424 10.09 -7.26 3.34
C HIS A 424 10.77 -8.37 4.18
N ALA A 425 11.50 -8.02 5.23
CA ALA A 425 12.19 -8.97 6.11
C ALA A 425 11.23 -9.90 6.88
N HIS A 426 9.95 -9.55 6.97
CA HIS A 426 8.91 -10.42 7.54
C HIS A 426 8.52 -11.61 6.62
N SER A 427 8.93 -11.60 5.36
CA SER A 427 8.56 -12.65 4.40
C SER A 427 9.72 -13.15 3.55
N ALA A 428 10.78 -12.36 3.42
CA ALA A 428 12.04 -12.75 2.79
C ALA A 428 13.11 -12.95 3.86
N ASP A 429 14.06 -13.88 3.64
CA ASP A 429 15.22 -14.02 4.54
C ASP A 429 16.16 -12.81 4.36
N PRO A 430 16.33 -11.96 5.40
CA PRO A 430 17.20 -10.77 5.30
C PRO A 430 18.64 -11.11 4.91
N ARG A 431 19.13 -12.32 5.27
CA ARG A 431 20.50 -12.79 4.92
C ARG A 431 20.62 -13.02 3.43
N LEU A 432 19.56 -13.54 2.79
CA LEU A 432 19.53 -13.78 1.34
C LEU A 432 19.56 -12.45 0.59
N VAL A 433 18.64 -11.53 0.94
CA VAL A 433 18.57 -10.19 0.33
C VAL A 433 19.86 -9.40 0.58
N ALA A 434 20.37 -9.36 1.82
CA ALA A 434 21.66 -8.72 2.15
C ALA A 434 22.86 -9.34 1.40
N GLY A 435 22.79 -10.66 1.14
CA GLY A 435 23.75 -11.38 0.30
C GLY A 435 23.79 -10.79 -1.11
N TYR A 436 22.63 -10.57 -1.74
CA TYR A 436 22.55 -9.96 -3.07
C TYR A 436 22.91 -8.46 -3.03
N CYS A 437 22.32 -7.68 -2.13
CA CYS A 437 22.56 -6.23 -2.06
C CYS A 437 24.04 -5.85 -1.86
N GLY A 438 24.75 -6.59 -1.00
CA GLY A 438 26.18 -6.35 -0.76
C GLY A 438 26.48 -5.22 0.21
N LYS A 439 27.74 -4.75 0.17
CA LYS A 439 28.24 -3.75 1.12
C LYS A 439 28.42 -2.36 0.52
N ASN A 440 28.76 -2.29 -0.75
CA ASN A 440 28.98 -1.04 -1.49
C ASN A 440 27.68 -0.51 -2.09
N GLU A 441 27.75 0.67 -2.68
CA GLU A 441 26.61 1.45 -3.19
C GLU A 441 26.19 1.10 -4.62
N GLU A 442 26.81 0.08 -5.24
CA GLU A 442 26.53 -0.31 -6.62
C GLU A 442 25.03 -0.58 -6.90
N LEU A 443 24.33 -1.21 -5.93
CA LEU A 443 22.88 -1.39 -6.03
C LEU A 443 22.15 -0.06 -5.91
N ASP A 444 22.57 0.80 -4.98
CA ASP A 444 21.92 2.08 -4.70
C ASP A 444 22.00 3.00 -5.93
N GLU A 445 23.19 3.05 -6.56
CA GLU A 445 23.43 3.77 -7.81
C GLU A 445 22.60 3.19 -8.98
N ALA A 446 22.51 1.86 -9.07
CA ALA A 446 21.71 1.22 -10.11
C ALA A 446 20.21 1.53 -9.96
N MET A 447 19.68 1.45 -8.73
CA MET A 447 18.30 1.79 -8.43
C MET A 447 17.99 3.27 -8.69
N SER A 448 18.92 4.19 -8.38
CA SER A 448 18.74 5.62 -8.66
C SER A 448 18.74 5.91 -10.16
N LYS A 449 19.62 5.26 -10.95
CA LYS A 449 19.64 5.37 -12.42
C LYS A 449 18.33 4.88 -13.04
N PHE A 450 17.81 3.72 -12.56
CA PHE A 450 16.50 3.24 -12.97
C PHE A 450 15.41 4.25 -12.62
N ALA A 451 15.44 4.78 -11.39
CA ALA A 451 14.42 5.69 -10.87
C ALA A 451 14.31 6.98 -11.71
N VAL A 452 15.43 7.58 -12.08
CA VAL A 452 15.48 8.77 -12.96
C VAL A 452 14.88 8.43 -14.33
N ALA A 453 15.36 7.35 -14.96
CA ALA A 453 14.87 6.94 -16.28
C ALA A 453 13.36 6.59 -16.28
N TYR A 454 12.88 5.97 -15.20
CA TYR A 454 11.45 5.66 -15.08
C TYR A 454 10.61 6.90 -14.73
N ALA A 455 11.17 7.87 -14.01
CA ALA A 455 10.53 9.16 -13.79
C ALA A 455 10.32 9.91 -15.11
N ASP A 456 11.34 9.95 -16.00
CA ASP A 456 11.22 10.53 -17.34
C ASP A 456 10.11 9.87 -18.15
N ARG A 457 10.03 8.53 -18.11
CA ARG A 457 8.93 7.77 -18.74
C ARG A 457 7.57 8.12 -18.15
N THR A 458 7.49 8.25 -16.83
CA THR A 458 6.26 8.61 -16.11
C THR A 458 5.78 10.01 -16.49
N GLU A 459 6.68 10.97 -16.64
CA GLU A 459 6.37 12.33 -17.10
C GLU A 459 5.84 12.33 -18.54
N ALA A 460 6.44 11.53 -19.42
CA ALA A 460 5.94 11.37 -20.79
C ALA A 460 4.53 10.75 -20.83
N ASP A 461 4.30 9.72 -20.03
CA ASP A 461 2.98 9.06 -19.89
C ASP A 461 1.93 10.02 -19.31
N HIS A 462 2.30 10.81 -18.29
CA HIS A 462 1.45 11.84 -17.71
C HIS A 462 1.10 12.92 -18.74
N ALA A 463 2.08 13.38 -19.54
CA ALA A 463 1.84 14.39 -20.60
C ALA A 463 0.87 13.86 -21.67
N ALA A 464 0.96 12.57 -22.02
CA ALA A 464 0.00 11.92 -22.92
C ALA A 464 -1.41 11.89 -22.32
N LEU A 465 -1.55 11.55 -21.01
CA LEU A 465 -2.84 11.60 -20.32
C LEU A 465 -3.39 13.03 -20.27
N ALA A 466 -2.57 14.03 -19.93
CA ALA A 466 -2.98 15.44 -19.87
C ALA A 466 -3.46 15.94 -21.25
N THR A 467 -2.81 15.51 -22.33
CA THR A 467 -3.23 15.81 -23.71
C THR A 467 -4.57 15.16 -24.04
N ALA A 468 -4.78 13.89 -23.65
CA ALA A 468 -6.04 13.18 -23.85
C ALA A 468 -7.21 13.83 -23.09
N VAL A 469 -6.97 14.30 -21.88
CA VAL A 469 -7.97 15.08 -21.09
C VAL A 469 -8.29 16.39 -21.79
N LYS A 470 -7.29 17.15 -22.21
CA LYS A 470 -7.48 18.44 -22.91
C LYS A 470 -8.24 18.28 -24.21
N SER A 471 -8.03 17.20 -24.94
CA SER A 471 -8.74 16.90 -26.20
C SER A 471 -10.15 16.31 -26.00
N GLY A 472 -10.55 16.03 -24.76
CA GLY A 472 -11.84 15.38 -24.45
C GLY A 472 -11.90 13.88 -24.74
N ARG A 473 -10.76 13.23 -25.05
CA ARG A 473 -10.70 11.78 -25.27
C ARG A 473 -11.06 10.99 -23.99
N ILE A 474 -10.64 11.49 -22.84
CA ILE A 474 -10.95 10.89 -21.54
C ILE A 474 -11.48 11.97 -20.59
N ALA A 475 -12.59 11.67 -19.89
CA ALA A 475 -13.19 12.60 -18.96
C ALA A 475 -12.36 12.72 -17.67
N ALA A 476 -12.21 13.95 -17.16
CA ALA A 476 -11.54 14.24 -15.91
C ALA A 476 -12.29 15.32 -15.13
N GLU A 477 -12.44 15.14 -13.82
CA GLU A 477 -13.00 16.12 -12.90
C GLU A 477 -11.91 16.57 -11.93
N MET A 478 -11.60 17.86 -11.96
CA MET A 478 -10.49 18.46 -11.23
C MET A 478 -10.96 19.06 -9.91
N GLY A 479 -10.12 19.02 -8.88
CA GLY A 479 -10.34 19.74 -7.62
C GLY A 479 -11.28 19.06 -6.62
N VAL A 480 -11.59 17.75 -6.80
CA VAL A 480 -12.44 16.95 -5.92
C VAL A 480 -11.63 16.00 -5.03
#